data_dd1db6a66d84f654ee4ca806850a5548
#
_entry.id   dd1db6a66d84f654ee4ca806850a5548
#
_cell.length_a   1.000
_cell.length_b   1.000
_cell.length_c   1.000
_cell.angle_alpha   90.00
_cell.angle_beta   90.00
_cell.angle_gamma   90.00
#
_symmetry.space_group_name_H-M   'P 1'
#
loop_
_entity.id
_entity.type
_entity.pdbx_description
1 polymer ?
#
loop_
_entity_poly.entity_id
_entity_poly.type
_entity_poly.pdbx_seq_one_letter_code
_entity_poly.pdbx_strand_id
1 'polypeptide(L)'
;MICKKCGCRVSDLAAFCDKCGASMAEFGQKEVSAPQKAKSPEERKKKIIIIALIVLGVLAVLFGVKKIAVANKAVKAIRSEYLVTSGVEGVYIEHYTLGLDNVYVVFNDGKNYVCHVRGMNTVEILTRSNYPYGTGEEKTKLYESMASRIKEHGLPIAPVFVIGS
;
A
#
# COMPACT_ATOMS: atom_id res chain seq x y z
N MET A 1 50.45 -23.53 -22.95
CA MET A 1 49.82 -24.35 -21.86
C MET A 1 50.71 -25.49 -21.42
N ILE A 2 50.40 -26.21 -20.32
CA ILE A 2 51.18 -27.38 -19.83
C ILE A 2 50.33 -28.63 -20.03
N CYS A 3 50.90 -29.65 -20.65
CA CYS A 3 50.24 -30.95 -20.83
C CYS A 3 50.05 -31.64 -19.48
N LYS A 4 48.79 -31.92 -19.09
CA LYS A 4 48.50 -32.61 -17.82
C LYS A 4 48.93 -34.06 -17.76
N LYS A 5 49.21 -34.71 -18.92
CA LYS A 5 49.63 -36.10 -18.97
C LYS A 5 51.12 -36.26 -18.73
N CYS A 6 51.98 -35.38 -19.24
CA CYS A 6 53.43 -35.49 -19.16
C CYS A 6 54.14 -34.26 -18.57
N GLY A 7 53.43 -33.20 -18.21
CA GLY A 7 53.98 -31.98 -17.62
C GLY A 7 54.79 -31.08 -18.57
N CYS A 8 54.88 -31.40 -19.86
CA CYS A 8 55.66 -30.62 -20.81
C CYS A 8 54.91 -29.34 -21.22
N ARG A 9 55.64 -28.26 -21.51
CA ARG A 9 55.12 -27.05 -22.14
C ARG A 9 54.76 -27.34 -23.58
N VAL A 10 53.57 -27.01 -23.98
CA VAL A 10 53.01 -27.16 -25.32
C VAL A 10 52.51 -25.80 -25.78
N SER A 11 52.64 -25.54 -27.09
CA SER A 11 52.08 -24.31 -27.68
C SER A 11 50.58 -24.20 -27.41
N ASP A 12 50.09 -22.96 -27.20
CA ASP A 12 48.67 -22.71 -26.89
C ASP A 12 47.75 -23.05 -28.07
N LEU A 13 48.30 -23.25 -29.26
CA LEU A 13 47.57 -23.62 -30.48
C LEU A 13 47.76 -25.08 -30.89
N ALA A 14 48.48 -25.87 -30.11
CA ALA A 14 48.76 -27.27 -30.47
C ALA A 14 47.54 -28.15 -30.17
N ALA A 15 47.08 -28.89 -31.17
CA ALA A 15 45.99 -29.88 -31.01
C ALA A 15 46.41 -31.14 -30.23
N PHE A 16 47.74 -31.46 -30.24
CA PHE A 16 48.32 -32.63 -29.58
C PHE A 16 49.64 -32.24 -28.91
N CYS A 17 49.95 -32.95 -27.83
CA CYS A 17 51.26 -32.79 -27.17
C CYS A 17 52.37 -33.47 -27.97
N ASP A 18 53.38 -32.74 -28.40
CA ASP A 18 54.52 -33.23 -29.22
C ASP A 18 55.34 -34.30 -28.50
N LYS A 19 55.27 -34.34 -27.16
CA LYS A 19 56.05 -35.30 -26.38
C LYS A 19 55.32 -36.60 -26.04
N CYS A 20 54.02 -36.61 -25.85
CA CYS A 20 53.27 -37.78 -25.41
C CYS A 20 52.02 -38.07 -26.25
N GLY A 21 51.75 -37.29 -27.31
CA GLY A 21 50.65 -37.51 -28.23
C GLY A 21 49.25 -37.28 -27.63
N ALA A 22 49.18 -36.81 -26.41
CA ALA A 22 47.86 -36.51 -25.78
C ALA A 22 47.13 -35.40 -26.50
N SER A 23 45.85 -35.60 -26.82
CA SER A 23 45.00 -34.55 -27.40
C SER A 23 44.82 -33.39 -26.42
N MET A 24 45.04 -32.20 -26.89
CA MET A 24 44.84 -30.96 -26.13
C MET A 24 43.44 -30.36 -26.32
N ALA A 25 42.61 -30.95 -27.19
CA ALA A 25 41.25 -30.50 -27.48
C ALA A 25 40.30 -30.57 -26.26
N GLU A 26 40.55 -31.48 -25.34
CA GLU A 26 39.73 -31.60 -24.12
C GLU A 26 40.04 -30.54 -23.04
N PHE A 27 41.12 -29.79 -23.18
CA PHE A 27 41.56 -28.81 -22.16
C PHE A 27 41.23 -27.36 -22.50
N GLY A 28 40.64 -27.13 -23.68
CA GLY A 28 40.28 -25.80 -24.16
C GLY A 28 38.80 -25.44 -24.03
N GLN A 29 37.96 -26.37 -23.58
CA GLN A 29 36.57 -26.04 -23.30
C GLN A 29 36.50 -25.40 -21.91
N LYS A 30 36.74 -24.06 -21.84
CA LYS A 30 35.95 -23.25 -20.92
C LYS A 30 34.51 -23.64 -21.19
N GLU A 31 33.81 -24.13 -20.16
CA GLU A 31 32.37 -24.23 -20.19
C GLU A 31 31.83 -22.86 -20.65
N VAL A 32 31.50 -22.79 -21.92
CA VAL A 32 30.65 -21.72 -22.42
C VAL A 32 29.32 -21.99 -21.75
N SER A 33 29.11 -21.32 -20.63
CA SER A 33 27.80 -21.22 -19.99
C SER A 33 26.79 -21.02 -21.11
N ALA A 34 25.86 -21.97 -21.23
CA ALA A 34 24.82 -21.90 -22.25
C ALA A 34 24.27 -20.47 -22.32
N PRO A 35 24.07 -19.88 -23.50
CA PRO A 35 23.60 -18.54 -23.61
C PRO A 35 22.27 -18.49 -22.86
N GLN A 36 22.25 -17.78 -21.72
CA GLN A 36 21.01 -17.45 -21.05
C GLN A 36 20.17 -16.75 -22.13
N LYS A 37 19.11 -17.44 -22.57
CA LYS A 37 18.14 -16.93 -23.52
C LYS A 37 17.76 -15.54 -23.04
N ALA A 38 18.28 -14.51 -23.68
CA ALA A 38 17.93 -13.14 -23.39
C ALA A 38 16.41 -13.05 -23.54
N LYS A 39 15.71 -12.91 -22.44
CA LYS A 39 14.24 -12.80 -22.43
C LYS A 39 13.87 -11.67 -23.35
N SER A 40 12.97 -11.95 -24.29
CA SER A 40 12.55 -10.97 -25.28
C SER A 40 12.09 -9.68 -24.60
N PRO A 41 12.30 -8.52 -25.20
CA PRO A 41 11.88 -7.23 -24.63
C PRO A 41 10.37 -7.20 -24.31
N GLU A 42 9.55 -7.98 -25.00
CA GLU A 42 8.12 -8.13 -24.72
C GLU A 42 7.85 -8.90 -23.42
N GLU A 43 8.58 -9.96 -23.13
CA GLU A 43 8.42 -10.71 -21.86
C GLU A 43 8.83 -9.86 -20.65
N ARG A 44 9.82 -9.00 -20.80
CA ARG A 44 10.21 -8.03 -19.76
C ARG A 44 9.11 -7.01 -19.52
N LYS A 45 8.49 -6.46 -20.58
CA LYS A 45 7.37 -5.52 -20.48
C LYS A 45 6.16 -6.17 -19.79
N LYS A 46 5.79 -7.38 -20.17
CA LYS A 46 4.67 -8.12 -19.53
C LYS A 46 4.91 -8.33 -18.04
N LYS A 47 6.13 -8.72 -17.62
CA LYS A 47 6.48 -8.87 -16.20
C LYS A 47 6.42 -7.57 -15.42
N ILE A 48 6.90 -6.48 -16.00
CA ILE A 48 6.81 -5.14 -15.37
C ILE A 48 5.36 -4.73 -15.16
N ILE A 49 4.49 -4.96 -16.16
CA ILE A 49 3.05 -4.66 -16.04
C ILE A 49 2.41 -5.49 -14.93
N ILE A 50 2.71 -6.79 -14.86
CA ILE A 50 2.16 -7.66 -13.81
C ILE A 50 2.61 -7.19 -12.41
N ILE A 51 3.89 -6.86 -12.24
CA ILE A 51 4.42 -6.35 -10.98
C ILE A 51 3.74 -5.02 -10.61
N ALA A 52 3.58 -4.12 -11.58
CA ALA A 52 2.91 -2.84 -11.36
C ALA A 52 1.44 -3.03 -10.91
N LEU A 53 0.71 -3.97 -11.52
CA LEU A 53 -0.66 -4.30 -11.13
C LEU A 53 -0.73 -4.90 -9.73
N ILE A 54 0.22 -5.77 -9.36
CA ILE A 54 0.28 -6.35 -8.01
C ILE A 54 0.56 -5.24 -6.99
N VAL A 55 1.52 -4.36 -7.25
CA VAL A 55 1.84 -3.23 -6.36
C VAL A 55 0.63 -2.31 -6.20
N LEU A 56 -0.05 -1.97 -7.30
CA LEU A 56 -1.26 -1.16 -7.26
C LEU A 56 -2.37 -1.83 -6.44
N GLY A 57 -2.57 -3.14 -6.61
CA GLY A 57 -3.52 -3.92 -5.82
C GLY A 57 -3.21 -3.91 -4.32
N VAL A 58 -1.94 -4.11 -3.95
CA VAL A 58 -1.50 -4.04 -2.55
C VAL A 58 -1.73 -2.64 -1.97
N LEU A 59 -1.39 -1.58 -2.71
CA LEU A 59 -1.63 -0.20 -2.26
C LEU A 59 -3.13 0.08 -2.06
N ALA A 60 -3.99 -0.40 -2.96
CA ALA A 60 -5.45 -0.25 -2.83
C ALA A 60 -5.99 -0.95 -1.57
N VAL A 61 -5.50 -2.17 -1.27
CA VAL A 61 -5.86 -2.91 -0.05
C VAL A 61 -5.40 -2.17 1.20
N LEU A 62 -4.15 -1.69 1.24
CA LEU A 62 -3.61 -0.94 2.37
C LEU A 62 -4.39 0.36 2.61
N PHE A 63 -4.78 1.05 1.54
CA PHE A 63 -5.62 2.24 1.62
C PHE A 63 -7.00 1.93 2.19
N GLY A 64 -7.65 0.84 1.73
CA GLY A 64 -8.93 0.38 2.25
C GLY A 64 -8.88 0.02 3.73
N VAL A 65 -7.86 -0.75 4.15
CA VAL A 65 -7.65 -1.12 5.56
C VAL A 65 -7.47 0.12 6.44
N LYS A 66 -6.67 1.11 5.97
CA LYS A 66 -6.51 2.39 6.69
C LYS A 66 -7.85 3.10 6.89
N LYS A 67 -8.69 3.16 5.86
CA LYS A 67 -10.02 3.81 5.93
C LYS A 67 -10.94 3.14 6.94
N ILE A 68 -11.00 1.80 6.93
CA ILE A 68 -11.78 1.03 7.90
C ILE A 68 -11.26 1.29 9.32
N ALA A 69 -9.95 1.31 9.53
CA ALA A 69 -9.36 1.59 10.83
C ALA A 69 -9.71 2.99 11.35
N VAL A 70 -9.68 4.01 10.49
CA VAL A 70 -10.07 5.38 10.82
C VAL A 70 -11.56 5.45 11.19
N ALA A 71 -12.44 4.83 10.40
CA ALA A 71 -13.88 4.76 10.67
C ALA A 71 -14.17 4.12 12.03
N ASN A 72 -13.59 2.96 12.28
CA ASN A 72 -13.78 2.22 13.55
C ASN A 72 -13.31 3.03 14.76
N LYS A 73 -12.22 3.78 14.64
CA LYS A 73 -11.73 4.65 15.71
C LYS A 73 -12.69 5.79 16.00
N ALA A 74 -13.18 6.47 14.96
CA ALA A 74 -14.14 7.54 15.12
C ALA A 74 -15.42 7.05 15.81
N VAL A 75 -16.00 5.94 15.33
CA VAL A 75 -17.20 5.33 15.91
C VAL A 75 -16.96 4.91 17.36
N LYS A 76 -15.83 4.25 17.67
CA LYS A 76 -15.50 3.83 19.03
C LYS A 76 -15.34 5.02 19.97
N ALA A 77 -14.69 6.09 19.54
CA ALA A 77 -14.54 7.33 20.32
C ALA A 77 -15.90 7.96 20.63
N ILE A 78 -16.77 8.11 19.60
CA ILE A 78 -18.11 8.66 19.78
C ILE A 78 -18.91 7.81 20.76
N ARG A 79 -18.92 6.49 20.60
CA ARG A 79 -19.65 5.58 21.50
C ARG A 79 -19.17 5.67 22.95
N SER A 80 -17.86 5.79 23.17
CA SER A 80 -17.32 5.90 24.53
C SER A 80 -17.62 7.25 25.18
N GLU A 81 -17.65 8.34 24.42
CA GLU A 81 -17.84 9.68 24.95
C GLU A 81 -19.33 10.03 25.11
N TYR A 82 -20.16 9.66 24.14
CA TYR A 82 -21.59 10.03 24.11
C TYR A 82 -22.53 8.88 24.42
N LEU A 83 -22.01 7.70 24.80
CA LEU A 83 -22.78 6.50 25.14
C LEU A 83 -23.81 6.10 24.06
N VAL A 84 -23.46 6.30 22.78
CA VAL A 84 -24.33 5.98 21.65
C VAL A 84 -24.37 4.46 21.46
N THR A 85 -25.56 3.88 21.56
CA THR A 85 -25.81 2.43 21.39
C THR A 85 -26.46 2.09 20.05
N SER A 86 -26.95 3.09 19.30
CA SER A 86 -27.59 2.90 18.00
C SER A 86 -26.61 2.38 16.95
N GLY A 87 -27.14 1.68 15.94
CA GLY A 87 -26.39 1.23 14.79
C GLY A 87 -25.83 2.41 13.96
N VAL A 88 -24.77 2.16 13.25
CA VAL A 88 -24.17 3.15 12.33
C VAL A 88 -24.88 3.06 10.98
N GLU A 89 -25.45 4.17 10.51
CA GLU A 89 -26.04 4.31 9.19
C GLU A 89 -24.99 4.50 8.12
N GLY A 90 -23.98 5.34 8.39
CA GLY A 90 -22.91 5.63 7.44
C GLY A 90 -21.72 6.32 8.09
N VAL A 91 -20.56 6.11 7.46
CA VAL A 91 -19.32 6.81 7.79
C VAL A 91 -18.74 7.37 6.49
N TYR A 92 -18.44 8.66 6.49
CA TYR A 92 -17.84 9.36 5.36
C TYR A 92 -16.48 9.91 5.80
N ILE A 93 -15.45 9.71 4.97
CA ILE A 93 -14.09 10.14 5.29
C ILE A 93 -13.58 11.06 4.18
N GLU A 94 -13.17 12.25 4.57
CA GLU A 94 -12.48 13.20 3.71
C GLU A 94 -11.03 13.34 4.15
N HIS A 95 -10.10 13.12 3.23
CA HIS A 95 -8.68 13.40 3.48
C HIS A 95 -8.44 14.91 3.37
N TYR A 96 -8.00 15.51 4.45
CA TYR A 96 -7.71 16.95 4.46
C TYR A 96 -6.23 17.24 4.22
N THR A 97 -5.34 16.54 4.95
CA THR A 97 -3.88 16.64 4.79
C THR A 97 -3.21 15.31 5.11
N LEU A 98 -1.90 15.21 4.89
CA LEU A 98 -1.11 14.06 5.35
C LEU A 98 -1.29 13.86 6.86
N GLY A 99 -2.03 12.80 7.22
CA GLY A 99 -2.24 12.39 8.61
C GLY A 99 -3.42 13.02 9.33
N LEU A 100 -4.23 13.84 8.66
CA LEU A 100 -5.50 14.35 9.18
C LEU A 100 -6.65 13.90 8.28
N ASP A 101 -7.60 13.18 8.86
CA ASP A 101 -8.84 12.76 8.21
C ASP A 101 -10.03 13.44 8.90
N ASN A 102 -10.93 14.03 8.12
CA ASN A 102 -12.23 14.49 8.58
C ASN A 102 -13.22 13.33 8.42
N VAL A 103 -13.90 12.98 9.49
CA VAL A 103 -14.82 11.84 9.52
C VAL A 103 -16.19 12.31 9.94
N TYR A 104 -17.20 12.03 9.12
CA TYR A 104 -18.60 12.27 9.42
C TYR A 104 -19.30 10.93 9.68
N VAL A 105 -19.85 10.77 10.88
CA VAL A 105 -20.54 9.54 11.32
C VAL A 105 -22.01 9.83 11.52
N VAL A 106 -22.88 9.04 10.89
CA VAL A 106 -24.33 9.11 11.02
C VAL A 106 -24.82 7.83 11.68
N PHE A 107 -25.66 7.96 12.70
CA PHE A 107 -26.28 6.85 13.39
C PHE A 107 -27.75 6.72 12.99
N ASN A 108 -28.32 5.51 13.12
CA ASN A 108 -29.68 5.18 12.74
C ASN A 108 -30.76 5.95 13.54
N ASP A 109 -30.38 6.52 14.69
CA ASP A 109 -31.23 7.39 15.49
C ASP A 109 -31.22 8.86 15.05
N GLY A 110 -30.59 9.16 13.90
CA GLY A 110 -30.46 10.49 13.34
C GLY A 110 -29.35 11.34 13.96
N LYS A 111 -28.67 10.86 15.00
CA LYS A 111 -27.51 11.57 15.56
C LYS A 111 -26.34 11.52 14.58
N ASN A 112 -25.63 12.62 14.49
CA ASN A 112 -24.46 12.71 13.64
C ASN A 112 -23.33 13.46 14.35
N TYR A 113 -22.09 13.08 14.01
CA TYR A 113 -20.89 13.62 14.62
C TYR A 113 -19.82 13.86 13.56
N VAL A 114 -19.05 14.91 13.78
CA VAL A 114 -17.85 15.21 12.98
C VAL A 114 -16.62 14.98 13.85
N CYS A 115 -15.65 14.25 13.33
CA CYS A 115 -14.41 13.96 14.02
C CYS A 115 -13.22 14.37 13.17
N HIS A 116 -12.20 14.92 13.83
CA HIS A 116 -10.85 14.99 13.30
C HIS A 116 -10.07 13.75 13.78
N VAL A 117 -9.60 12.95 12.87
CA VAL A 117 -8.71 11.81 13.17
C VAL A 117 -7.31 12.16 12.72
N ARG A 118 -6.42 12.36 13.67
CA ARG A 118 -5.01 12.68 13.40
C ARG A 118 -4.14 11.45 13.61
N GLY A 119 -3.53 10.99 12.52
CA GLY A 119 -2.66 9.81 12.54
C GLY A 119 -3.39 8.56 13.01
N MET A 120 -2.66 7.70 13.76
CA MET A 120 -3.22 6.44 14.24
C MET A 120 -3.86 6.52 15.64
N ASN A 121 -3.70 7.59 16.40
CA ASN A 121 -3.99 7.58 17.84
C ASN A 121 -4.91 8.69 18.37
N THR A 122 -5.11 9.78 17.67
CA THR A 122 -5.88 10.91 18.19
C THR A 122 -7.18 11.08 17.43
N VAL A 123 -8.30 11.03 18.15
CA VAL A 123 -9.63 11.36 17.63
C VAL A 123 -10.14 12.54 18.44
N GLU A 124 -10.46 13.62 17.75
CA GLU A 124 -11.10 14.82 18.32
C GLU A 124 -12.54 14.87 17.78
N ILE A 125 -13.51 14.73 18.68
CA ILE A 125 -14.92 14.81 18.31
C ILE A 125 -15.32 16.29 18.35
N LEU A 126 -15.77 16.80 17.20
CA LEU A 126 -16.25 18.16 17.08
C LEU A 126 -17.75 18.20 17.36
N THR A 127 -18.14 19.09 18.25
CA THR A 127 -19.54 19.44 18.47
C THR A 127 -19.79 20.84 17.95
N ARG A 128 -21.07 21.20 17.76
CA ARG A 128 -21.43 22.56 17.38
C ARG A 128 -20.91 23.61 18.38
N SER A 129 -20.80 23.25 19.66
CA SER A 129 -20.31 24.14 20.71
C SER A 129 -18.80 24.26 20.76
N ASN A 130 -18.06 23.19 20.45
CA ASN A 130 -16.59 23.18 20.49
C ASN A 130 -15.93 23.33 19.11
N TYR A 131 -16.71 23.58 18.05
CA TYR A 131 -16.14 23.82 16.73
C TYR A 131 -15.14 24.99 16.78
N PRO A 132 -13.91 24.83 16.25
CA PRO A 132 -12.81 25.75 16.55
C PRO A 132 -12.95 27.15 15.94
N TYR A 133 -13.92 27.34 15.03
CA TYR A 133 -14.10 28.60 14.31
C TYR A 133 -15.48 29.22 14.58
N GLY A 134 -15.54 30.57 14.60
CA GLY A 134 -16.78 31.30 14.75
C GLY A 134 -17.33 31.36 16.17
N THR A 135 -18.49 31.94 16.34
CA THR A 135 -19.22 32.10 17.59
C THR A 135 -20.70 31.69 17.42
N GLY A 136 -21.33 31.14 18.46
CA GLY A 136 -22.78 30.84 18.51
C GLY A 136 -23.34 30.16 17.24
N GLU A 137 -24.27 30.82 16.56
CA GLU A 137 -24.92 30.36 15.33
C GLU A 137 -23.93 30.16 14.18
N GLU A 138 -22.89 30.98 14.13
CA GLU A 138 -21.85 30.88 13.12
C GLU A 138 -21.09 29.53 13.24
N LYS A 139 -20.74 29.10 14.45
CA LYS A 139 -20.15 27.78 14.70
C LYS A 139 -21.06 26.66 14.21
N THR A 140 -22.37 26.76 14.45
CA THR A 140 -23.32 25.75 13.99
C THR A 140 -23.36 25.68 12.47
N LYS A 141 -23.41 26.82 11.77
CA LYS A 141 -23.38 26.84 10.29
C LYS A 141 -22.09 26.28 9.72
N LEU A 142 -20.95 26.63 10.32
CA LEU A 142 -19.63 26.10 9.89
C LEU A 142 -19.52 24.59 10.11
N TYR A 143 -20.00 24.09 11.26
CA TYR A 143 -20.08 22.66 11.55
C TYR A 143 -20.94 21.91 10.53
N GLU A 144 -22.14 22.42 10.23
CA GLU A 144 -23.08 21.82 9.28
C GLU A 144 -22.53 21.87 7.85
N SER A 145 -21.89 22.97 7.47
CA SER A 145 -21.21 23.09 6.18
C SER A 145 -20.09 22.07 6.04
N MET A 146 -19.29 21.85 7.08
CA MET A 146 -18.25 20.84 7.09
C MET A 146 -18.83 19.42 6.99
N ALA A 147 -19.86 19.12 7.77
CA ALA A 147 -20.56 17.83 7.73
C ALA A 147 -21.13 17.55 6.34
N SER A 148 -21.80 18.53 5.72
CA SER A 148 -22.33 18.43 4.36
C SER A 148 -21.23 18.18 3.33
N ARG A 149 -20.15 18.93 3.39
CA ARG A 149 -19.00 18.75 2.48
C ARG A 149 -18.40 17.36 2.59
N ILE A 150 -18.20 16.85 3.81
CA ILE A 150 -17.67 15.51 4.02
C ILE A 150 -18.63 14.46 3.46
N LYS A 151 -19.94 14.62 3.67
CA LYS A 151 -20.95 13.70 3.14
C LYS A 151 -20.98 13.71 1.60
N GLU A 152 -20.81 14.88 0.97
CA GLU A 152 -20.85 15.04 -0.47
C GLU A 152 -19.58 14.53 -1.16
N HIS A 153 -18.41 14.84 -0.61
CA HIS A 153 -17.10 14.58 -1.24
C HIS A 153 -16.28 13.51 -0.55
N GLY A 154 -16.66 13.07 0.64
CA GLY A 154 -15.98 12.02 1.38
C GLY A 154 -16.20 10.63 0.78
N LEU A 155 -15.26 9.73 1.01
CA LEU A 155 -15.42 8.33 0.60
C LEU A 155 -16.41 7.64 1.55
N PRO A 156 -17.54 7.13 1.05
CA PRO A 156 -18.51 6.42 1.89
C PRO A 156 -17.92 5.09 2.35
N ILE A 157 -18.09 4.78 3.64
CA ILE A 157 -17.81 3.46 4.19
C ILE A 157 -19.14 2.87 4.63
N ALA A 158 -19.49 1.73 4.03
CA ALA A 158 -20.71 1.02 4.40
C ALA A 158 -20.63 0.58 5.88
N PRO A 159 -21.76 0.62 6.63
CA PRO A 159 -21.79 0.23 8.04
C PRO A 159 -21.28 -1.18 8.30
N VAL A 160 -21.39 -2.07 7.31
CA VAL A 160 -20.89 -3.47 7.38
C VAL A 160 -19.38 -3.55 7.61
N PHE A 161 -18.61 -2.53 7.25
CA PHE A 161 -17.17 -2.48 7.49
C PHE A 161 -16.79 -1.88 8.84
N VAL A 162 -17.76 -1.38 9.61
CA VAL A 162 -17.53 -0.85 10.96
C VAL A 162 -17.65 -2.01 11.96
N ILE A 163 -16.51 -2.53 12.39
CA ILE A 163 -16.44 -3.65 13.33
C ILE A 163 -16.95 -3.20 14.71
N GLY A 164 -17.94 -3.92 15.27
CA GLY A 164 -18.52 -3.62 16.59
C GLY A 164 -19.69 -2.64 16.56
N SER A 165 -20.38 -2.56 15.42
CA SER A 165 -21.71 -1.93 15.31
C SER A 165 -22.81 -2.80 15.92
#